data_95cc2626fc6730fa4bcc62f82f276a5b
#
_entry.id   95cc2626fc6730fa4bcc62f82f276a5b
#
_cell.length_a   1.000
_cell.length_b   1.000
_cell.length_c   1.000
_cell.angle_alpha   90.00
_cell.angle_beta   90.00
_cell.angle_gamma   90.00
#
_symmetry.space_group_name_H-M   'P 1'
#
loop_
_entity.id
_entity.type
_entity.pdbx_description
1 polymer ?
#
loop_
_entity_poly.entity_id
_entity_poly.type
_entity_poly.pdbx_seq_one_letter_code
_entity_poly.pdbx_strand_id
1 'polypeptide(L)'
;MKKIKKFLLTIAMTMIFSVSAFAASGFEFILNVPFGINFSIPNKAAKDFSLGMQAGGDVGVMAQLGYMISVKDGFGISILGELGYSWDSYAFATEGGNSFIIRNNFNSFQVGLLPKFNIGLGGRHGLAVGIGGGVKIPLSGTLFAGYSGIDAVKIFNDEKVNRTDISDLFSPSVIGYIKATFDYSFFFTDKIAMNFGLYLGYDFGMKIKNLTLLGGNGIGGGA
;
A
#
# COMPACT_ATOMS: atom_id res chain seq x y z
N MET A 1 21.83 -21.53 -2.89
CA MET A 1 21.84 -21.01 -4.27
C MET A 1 20.52 -21.16 -5.05
N LYS A 2 19.82 -22.33 -5.00
CA LYS A 2 18.51 -22.50 -5.74
C LYS A 2 17.39 -21.55 -5.25
N LYS A 3 17.34 -21.21 -3.95
CA LYS A 3 16.34 -20.30 -3.38
C LYS A 3 16.56 -18.85 -3.80
N ILE A 4 17.83 -18.41 -3.85
CA ILE A 4 18.19 -17.05 -4.29
C ILE A 4 17.90 -16.85 -5.77
N LYS A 5 18.15 -17.88 -6.62
CA LYS A 5 17.80 -17.82 -8.04
C LYS A 5 16.29 -17.73 -8.28
N LYS A 6 15.47 -18.44 -7.46
CA LYS A 6 14.00 -18.30 -7.51
C LYS A 6 13.54 -16.92 -7.06
N PHE A 7 14.14 -16.38 -5.99
CA PHE A 7 13.84 -15.04 -5.49
C PHE A 7 14.22 -13.96 -6.50
N LEU A 8 15.41 -14.04 -7.12
CA LEU A 8 15.81 -13.15 -8.19
C LEU A 8 14.97 -13.31 -9.46
N LEU A 9 14.51 -14.52 -9.77
CA LEU A 9 13.58 -14.77 -10.88
C LEU A 9 12.20 -14.19 -10.59
N THR A 10 11.73 -14.26 -9.33
CA THR A 10 10.48 -13.63 -8.91
C THR A 10 10.58 -12.11 -9.01
N ILE A 11 11.68 -11.50 -8.54
CA ILE A 11 11.94 -10.07 -8.72
C ILE A 11 12.04 -9.70 -10.22
N ALA A 12 12.67 -10.54 -11.04
CA ALA A 12 12.76 -10.32 -12.47
C ALA A 12 11.41 -10.47 -13.20
N MET A 13 10.50 -11.29 -12.70
CA MET A 13 9.12 -11.43 -13.23
C MET A 13 8.17 -10.32 -12.75
N THR A 14 8.53 -9.53 -11.74
CA THR A 14 7.80 -8.33 -11.31
C THR A 14 8.16 -7.10 -12.14
N MET A 15 8.88 -7.28 -13.24
CA MET A 15 9.21 -6.20 -14.16
C MET A 15 7.95 -5.74 -14.90
N ILE A 16 7.64 -4.51 -14.72
CA ILE A 16 6.46 -3.78 -15.11
C ILE A 16 6.50 -3.49 -16.60
N PHE A 17 5.50 -3.94 -17.32
CA PHE A 17 5.28 -3.50 -18.70
C PHE A 17 4.43 -2.23 -18.67
N SER A 18 5.01 -1.10 -19.00
CA SER A 18 4.24 0.11 -19.26
C SER A 18 4.24 0.40 -20.76
N VAL A 19 3.10 0.81 -21.26
CA VAL A 19 2.97 1.33 -22.62
C VAL A 19 2.75 2.82 -22.47
N SER A 20 3.80 3.60 -22.62
CA SER A 20 3.70 5.06 -22.67
C SER A 20 4.72 5.61 -23.66
N ALA A 21 4.26 6.55 -24.47
CA ALA A 21 5.11 7.28 -25.39
C ALA A 21 5.28 8.71 -24.87
N PHE A 22 6.46 9.07 -24.37
CA PHE A 22 6.75 10.43 -23.91
C PHE A 22 6.71 11.50 -25.04
N ALA A 23 6.62 11.07 -26.29
CA ALA A 23 6.66 11.97 -27.43
C ALA A 23 5.27 12.38 -27.98
N ALA A 24 4.19 11.75 -27.53
CA ALA A 24 2.85 12.02 -28.02
C ALA A 24 1.79 11.77 -26.96
N SER A 25 0.71 12.54 -26.98
CA SER A 25 -0.48 12.24 -26.17
C SER A 25 -1.04 10.86 -26.53
N GLY A 26 -1.48 10.09 -25.53
CA GLY A 26 -1.99 8.76 -25.77
C GLY A 26 -2.45 8.02 -24.54
N PHE A 27 -3.06 6.85 -24.77
CA PHE A 27 -3.42 5.93 -23.72
C PHE A 27 -2.18 5.33 -23.07
N GLU A 28 -2.21 5.24 -21.76
CA GLU A 28 -1.19 4.60 -20.94
C GLU A 28 -1.80 3.42 -20.18
N PHE A 29 -1.06 2.32 -20.17
CA PHE A 29 -1.31 1.19 -19.31
C PHE A 29 -0.02 0.84 -18.57
N ILE A 30 -0.08 0.78 -17.24
CA ILE A 30 1.06 0.47 -16.40
C ILE A 30 0.64 -0.66 -15.45
N LEU A 31 1.43 -1.72 -15.39
CA LEU A 31 1.28 -2.78 -14.40
C LEU A 31 2.41 -2.64 -13.38
N ASN A 32 2.04 -2.45 -12.12
CA ASN A 32 2.97 -2.28 -11.00
C ASN A 32 2.83 -3.43 -10.00
N VAL A 33 3.96 -3.79 -9.38
CA VAL A 33 3.98 -4.68 -8.22
C VAL A 33 4.63 -3.90 -7.07
N PRO A 34 3.86 -3.04 -6.38
CA PRO A 34 4.37 -2.31 -5.24
C PRO A 34 4.69 -3.26 -4.09
N PHE A 35 5.77 -2.97 -3.38
CA PHE A 35 6.11 -3.60 -2.12
C PHE A 35 6.80 -2.57 -1.23
N GLY A 36 6.55 -2.63 0.07
CA GLY A 36 7.06 -1.62 0.96
C GLY A 36 7.13 -2.05 2.41
N ILE A 37 7.65 -1.14 3.21
CA ILE A 37 7.62 -1.20 4.66
C ILE A 37 6.72 -0.06 5.10
N ASN A 38 5.77 -0.36 5.98
CA ASN A 38 4.92 0.64 6.59
C ASN A 38 5.19 0.75 8.09
N PHE A 39 4.77 1.85 8.68
CA PHE A 39 4.84 2.10 10.11
C PHE A 39 3.45 2.52 10.60
N SER A 40 2.90 1.77 11.53
CA SER A 40 1.60 2.08 12.12
C SER A 40 1.73 3.17 13.17
N ILE A 41 1.18 4.36 12.91
CA ILE A 41 1.22 5.49 13.83
C ILE A 41 0.01 5.41 14.77
N PRO A 42 0.21 5.21 16.09
CA PRO A 42 -0.89 5.10 17.02
C PRO A 42 -1.65 6.42 17.16
N ASN A 43 -2.98 6.35 17.06
CA ASN A 43 -3.85 7.47 17.37
C ASN A 43 -3.92 7.74 18.88
N LYS A 44 -4.70 8.74 19.30
CA LYS A 44 -4.83 9.10 20.71
C LYS A 44 -5.28 7.91 21.57
N ALA A 45 -6.30 7.17 21.15
CA ALA A 45 -6.80 6.02 21.91
C ALA A 45 -5.74 4.92 22.04
N ALA A 46 -5.01 4.59 20.98
CA ALA A 46 -3.93 3.62 21.03
C ALA A 46 -2.77 4.09 21.95
N LYS A 47 -2.46 5.38 21.96
CA LYS A 47 -1.47 5.97 22.88
C LYS A 47 -1.91 5.89 24.35
N ASP A 48 -3.19 6.07 24.62
CA ASP A 48 -3.76 5.94 25.97
C ASP A 48 -3.58 4.50 26.52
N PHE A 49 -3.46 3.49 25.63
CA PHE A 49 -3.07 2.12 25.96
C PHE A 49 -1.55 1.86 25.88
N SER A 50 -0.74 2.92 25.81
CA SER A 50 0.73 2.81 25.67
C SER A 50 1.17 2.00 24.45
N LEU A 51 0.36 1.96 23.39
CA LEU A 51 0.74 1.32 22.13
C LEU A 51 1.69 2.22 21.36
N GLY A 52 2.85 1.68 21.03
CA GLY A 52 3.88 2.33 20.22
C GLY A 52 3.79 1.96 18.74
N MET A 53 4.57 2.67 17.94
CA MET A 53 4.73 2.45 16.51
C MET A 53 5.43 1.13 16.24
N GLN A 54 4.89 0.33 15.33
CA GLN A 54 5.52 -0.90 14.86
C GLN A 54 5.61 -0.90 13.32
N ALA A 55 6.63 -1.60 12.83
CA ALA A 55 6.80 -1.84 11.42
C ALA A 55 5.87 -2.95 10.93
N GLY A 56 5.29 -2.76 9.77
CA GLY A 56 4.58 -3.74 8.98
C GLY A 56 5.14 -3.80 7.57
N GLY A 57 4.45 -4.48 6.68
CA GLY A 57 4.81 -4.56 5.27
C GLY A 57 3.58 -4.47 4.40
N ASP A 58 3.79 -4.09 3.17
CA ASP A 58 2.76 -4.12 2.14
C ASP A 58 3.30 -4.71 0.84
N VAL A 59 2.45 -5.40 0.13
CA VAL A 59 2.73 -5.90 -1.21
C VAL A 59 1.43 -5.95 -2.01
N GLY A 60 1.51 -5.69 -3.31
CA GLY A 60 0.32 -5.68 -4.14
C GLY A 60 0.59 -5.90 -5.62
N VAL A 61 -0.49 -5.88 -6.37
CA VAL A 61 -0.48 -5.81 -7.83
C VAL A 61 -1.46 -4.72 -8.24
N MET A 62 -0.99 -3.77 -9.05
CA MET A 62 -1.74 -2.57 -9.42
C MET A 62 -1.70 -2.37 -10.93
N ALA A 63 -2.85 -2.32 -11.56
CA ALA A 63 -3.01 -1.85 -12.92
C ALA A 63 -3.37 -0.36 -12.90
N GLN A 64 -2.67 0.43 -13.70
CA GLN A 64 -2.96 1.84 -13.93
C GLN A 64 -3.36 2.02 -15.39
N LEU A 65 -4.46 2.67 -15.64
CA LEU A 65 -4.98 2.96 -16.97
C LEU A 65 -5.38 4.42 -17.06
N GLY A 66 -4.96 5.07 -18.10
CA GLY A 66 -5.31 6.49 -18.29
C GLY A 66 -4.82 7.08 -19.59
N TYR A 67 -4.63 8.36 -19.56
CA TYR A 67 -4.25 9.13 -20.72
C TYR A 67 -3.15 10.14 -20.38
N MET A 68 -2.12 10.17 -21.21
CA MET A 68 -1.07 11.19 -21.15
C MET A 68 -1.37 12.30 -22.13
N ILE A 69 -1.29 13.53 -21.66
CA ILE A 69 -1.39 14.77 -22.45
C ILE A 69 0.03 15.34 -22.53
N SER A 70 0.58 15.39 -23.73
CA SER A 70 1.83 16.11 -23.99
C SER A 70 1.57 17.62 -23.94
N VAL A 71 2.26 18.32 -23.06
CA VAL A 71 2.13 19.77 -22.87
C VAL A 71 3.18 20.52 -23.72
N LYS A 72 4.40 19.96 -23.77
CA LYS A 72 5.52 20.44 -24.58
C LYS A 72 6.53 19.31 -24.77
N ASP A 73 7.48 19.51 -25.65
CA ASP A 73 8.56 18.53 -25.87
C ASP A 73 9.23 18.12 -24.55
N GLY A 74 9.22 16.83 -24.29
CA GLY A 74 9.79 16.25 -23.08
C GLY A 74 9.00 16.48 -21.78
N PHE A 75 7.77 17.04 -21.84
CA PHE A 75 6.92 17.22 -20.67
C PHE A 75 5.47 16.86 -20.95
N GLY A 76 4.89 16.03 -20.11
CA GLY A 76 3.50 15.60 -20.20
C GLY A 76 2.84 15.42 -18.84
N ILE A 77 1.52 15.34 -18.85
CA ILE A 77 0.70 15.07 -17.67
C ILE A 77 -0.14 13.85 -17.95
N SER A 78 -0.02 12.84 -17.11
CA SER A 78 -0.88 11.65 -17.14
C SER A 78 -1.95 11.73 -16.07
N ILE A 79 -3.16 11.28 -16.39
CA ILE A 79 -4.22 11.04 -15.41
C ILE A 79 -4.54 9.55 -15.46
N LEU A 80 -4.18 8.85 -14.39
CA LEU A 80 -4.26 7.40 -14.29
C LEU A 80 -5.31 6.99 -13.26
N GLY A 81 -6.27 6.16 -13.69
CA GLY A 81 -7.09 5.36 -12.78
C GLY A 81 -6.30 4.16 -12.32
N GLU A 82 -6.40 3.81 -11.05
CA GLU A 82 -5.71 2.67 -10.44
C GLU A 82 -6.71 1.63 -9.99
N LEU A 83 -6.44 0.37 -10.32
CA LEU A 83 -7.17 -0.79 -9.84
C LEU A 83 -6.17 -1.86 -9.41
N GLY A 84 -6.35 -2.44 -8.25
CA GLY A 84 -5.41 -3.45 -7.80
C GLY A 84 -5.85 -4.24 -6.58
N TYR A 85 -4.92 -5.05 -6.15
CA TYR A 85 -5.03 -5.87 -4.96
C TYR A 85 -3.80 -5.64 -4.09
N SER A 86 -4.02 -5.42 -2.80
CA SER A 86 -2.94 -5.26 -1.83
C SER A 86 -3.12 -6.19 -0.63
N TRP A 87 -1.99 -6.61 -0.09
CA TRP A 87 -1.88 -7.18 1.24
C TRP A 87 -1.11 -6.19 2.10
N ASP A 88 -1.71 -5.77 3.20
CA ASP A 88 -1.17 -4.77 4.11
C ASP A 88 -1.14 -5.33 5.53
N SER A 89 -0.02 -5.13 6.24
CA SER A 89 0.15 -5.51 7.64
C SER A 89 0.33 -4.26 8.50
N TYR A 90 -0.57 -4.07 9.45
CA TYR A 90 -0.52 -2.98 10.43
C TYR A 90 -0.26 -3.58 11.82
N ALA A 91 0.76 -3.06 12.52
CA ALA A 91 1.14 -3.57 13.82
C ALA A 91 1.31 -2.45 14.86
N PHE A 92 0.95 -2.76 16.10
CA PHE A 92 1.17 -1.92 17.27
C PHE A 92 1.67 -2.80 18.41
N ALA A 93 2.52 -2.27 19.28
CA ALA A 93 2.94 -2.97 20.47
C ALA A 93 3.15 -2.01 21.65
N THR A 94 2.92 -2.48 22.87
CA THR A 94 3.34 -1.75 24.06
C THR A 94 4.84 -1.86 24.25
N GLU A 95 5.45 -0.81 24.79
CA GLU A 95 6.87 -0.84 25.18
C GLU A 95 7.03 -1.60 26.52
N GLY A 96 8.01 -2.50 26.60
CA GLY A 96 8.33 -3.23 27.83
C GLY A 96 8.62 -4.71 27.62
N GLY A 97 9.01 -5.41 28.69
CA GLY A 97 9.46 -6.81 28.65
C GLY A 97 8.36 -7.83 28.25
N ASN A 98 7.10 -7.58 28.61
CA ASN A 98 5.94 -8.33 28.17
C ASN A 98 5.09 -7.43 27.25
N SER A 99 5.49 -7.35 26.00
CA SER A 99 4.80 -6.46 25.06
C SER A 99 3.46 -7.04 24.63
N PHE A 100 2.38 -6.25 24.75
CA PHE A 100 1.11 -6.54 24.12
C PHE A 100 1.21 -6.13 22.65
N ILE A 101 0.95 -7.07 21.74
CA ILE A 101 1.07 -6.88 20.30
C ILE A 101 -0.32 -7.01 19.68
N ILE A 102 -0.67 -6.06 18.84
CA ILE A 102 -1.83 -6.13 17.94
C ILE A 102 -1.27 -6.13 16.53
N ARG A 103 -1.70 -7.08 15.69
CA ARG A 103 -1.38 -7.13 14.27
C ARG A 103 -2.64 -7.40 13.46
N ASN A 104 -2.89 -6.52 12.50
CA ASN A 104 -4.01 -6.64 11.58
C ASN A 104 -3.45 -6.75 10.16
N ASN A 105 -3.68 -7.87 9.50
CA ASN A 105 -3.31 -8.06 8.11
C ASN A 105 -4.58 -8.03 7.28
N PHE A 106 -4.60 -7.25 6.20
CA PHE A 106 -5.76 -7.15 5.32
C PHE A 106 -5.36 -7.46 3.88
N ASN A 107 -6.24 -8.20 3.23
CA ASN A 107 -6.26 -8.39 1.79
C ASN A 107 -7.32 -7.46 1.23
N SER A 108 -6.91 -6.49 0.42
CA SER A 108 -7.79 -5.40 0.00
C SER A 108 -7.85 -5.28 -1.52
N PHE A 109 -9.04 -4.98 -2.03
CA PHE A 109 -9.18 -4.41 -3.37
C PHE A 109 -8.92 -2.91 -3.27
N GLN A 110 -8.09 -2.38 -4.17
CA GLN A 110 -7.69 -0.98 -4.17
C GLN A 110 -8.17 -0.29 -5.43
N VAL A 111 -8.72 0.91 -5.29
CA VAL A 111 -9.11 1.79 -6.38
C VAL A 111 -8.68 3.22 -6.09
N GLY A 112 -8.18 3.93 -7.10
CA GLY A 112 -7.68 5.28 -6.91
C GLY A 112 -7.46 6.06 -8.20
N LEU A 113 -6.95 7.26 -8.03
CA LEU A 113 -6.52 8.15 -9.10
C LEU A 113 -5.09 8.62 -8.82
N LEU A 114 -4.27 8.66 -9.86
CA LEU A 114 -2.88 9.06 -9.78
C LEU A 114 -2.51 9.98 -10.96
N PRO A 115 -2.69 11.28 -10.82
CA PRO A 115 -2.04 12.25 -11.71
C PRO A 115 -0.51 12.13 -11.62
N LYS A 116 0.16 12.16 -12.77
CA LYS A 116 1.64 12.15 -12.88
C LYS A 116 2.13 13.25 -13.81
N PHE A 117 3.23 13.88 -13.42
CA PHE A 117 4.02 14.77 -14.25
C PHE A 117 5.18 13.98 -14.85
N ASN A 118 5.20 13.89 -16.17
CA ASN A 118 6.19 13.12 -16.91
C ASN A 118 7.23 14.04 -17.52
N ILE A 119 8.52 13.70 -17.35
CA ILE A 119 9.66 14.46 -17.83
C ILE A 119 10.54 13.53 -18.64
N GLY A 120 10.69 13.81 -19.93
CA GLY A 120 11.64 13.14 -20.81
C GLY A 120 13.05 13.67 -20.56
N LEU A 121 13.97 12.77 -20.25
CA LEU A 121 15.40 13.11 -20.02
C LEU A 121 16.23 13.06 -21.30
N GLY A 122 15.59 12.77 -22.43
CA GLY A 122 16.24 12.52 -23.71
C GLY A 122 16.62 11.05 -23.91
N GLY A 123 16.78 10.65 -25.18
CA GLY A 123 17.01 9.27 -25.54
C GLY A 123 15.84 8.37 -25.13
N ARG A 124 16.15 7.33 -24.35
CA ARG A 124 15.19 6.33 -23.89
C ARG A 124 14.87 6.44 -22.40
N HIS A 125 15.00 7.62 -21.82
CA HIS A 125 14.90 7.81 -20.38
C HIS A 125 13.80 8.82 -20.04
N GLY A 126 13.05 8.53 -18.98
CA GLY A 126 12.03 9.42 -18.46
C GLY A 126 11.92 9.36 -16.95
N LEU A 127 11.40 10.42 -16.37
CA LEU A 127 11.01 10.52 -14.97
C LEU A 127 9.53 10.84 -14.88
N ALA A 128 8.86 10.34 -13.85
CA ALA A 128 7.52 10.76 -13.53
C ALA A 128 7.39 10.99 -12.01
N VAL A 129 6.68 12.05 -11.65
CA VAL A 129 6.32 12.36 -10.26
C VAL A 129 4.80 12.39 -10.18
N GLY A 130 4.25 11.59 -9.30
CA GLY A 130 2.80 11.48 -9.13
C GLY A 130 2.37 11.82 -7.71
N ILE A 131 1.17 12.37 -7.58
CA ILE A 131 0.47 12.51 -6.29
C ILE A 131 -0.95 12.04 -6.51
N GLY A 132 -1.38 11.07 -5.73
CA GLY A 132 -2.70 10.47 -5.90
C GLY A 132 -3.26 9.93 -4.61
N GLY A 133 -4.36 9.23 -4.73
CA GLY A 133 -5.01 8.59 -3.59
C GLY A 133 -6.26 7.84 -4.00
N GLY A 134 -6.85 7.18 -3.02
CA GLY A 134 -8.02 6.36 -3.26
C GLY A 134 -8.49 5.65 -2.02
N VAL A 135 -9.08 4.48 -2.22
CA VAL A 135 -9.57 3.64 -1.14
C VAL A 135 -9.11 2.19 -1.33
N LYS A 136 -8.79 1.55 -0.22
CA LYS A 136 -8.60 0.10 -0.11
C LYS A 136 -9.84 -0.47 0.58
N ILE A 137 -10.43 -1.48 -0.03
CA ILE A 137 -11.62 -2.18 0.47
C ILE A 137 -11.15 -3.54 0.98
N PRO A 138 -10.95 -3.73 2.30
CA PRO A 138 -10.56 -5.01 2.84
C PRO A 138 -11.62 -6.07 2.54
N LEU A 139 -11.21 -7.16 1.91
CA LEU A 139 -12.06 -8.30 1.55
C LEU A 139 -11.97 -9.42 2.60
N SER A 140 -10.76 -9.59 3.13
CA SER A 140 -10.46 -10.55 4.18
C SER A 140 -9.23 -10.11 4.95
N GLY A 141 -8.97 -10.75 6.08
CA GLY A 141 -7.78 -10.46 6.86
C GLY A 141 -7.51 -11.48 7.95
N THR A 142 -6.49 -11.21 8.75
CA THR A 142 -6.20 -11.91 9.99
C THR A 142 -5.96 -10.91 11.10
N LEU A 143 -6.54 -11.19 12.26
CA LEU A 143 -6.39 -10.40 13.46
C LEU A 143 -5.59 -11.18 14.48
N PHE A 144 -4.56 -10.56 15.04
CA PHE A 144 -3.78 -11.07 16.13
C PHE A 144 -3.74 -10.06 17.28
N ALA A 145 -3.98 -10.52 18.49
CA ALA A 145 -3.76 -9.74 19.69
C ALA A 145 -3.28 -10.68 20.80
N GLY A 146 -2.16 -10.33 21.44
CA GLY A 146 -1.60 -11.17 22.49
C GLY A 146 -0.39 -10.53 23.15
N TYR A 147 0.06 -11.16 24.22
CA TYR A 147 1.29 -10.80 24.91
C TYR A 147 2.46 -11.63 24.38
N SER A 148 3.60 -11.00 24.15
CA SER A 148 4.87 -11.67 23.87
C SER A 148 5.64 -11.84 25.20
N GLY A 149 6.11 -13.04 25.51
CA GLY A 149 6.88 -13.32 26.71
C GLY A 149 6.83 -14.80 27.10
N ILE A 150 7.37 -15.16 28.27
CA ILE A 150 7.47 -16.53 28.74
C ILE A 150 6.10 -17.19 28.94
N ASP A 151 5.08 -16.40 29.27
CA ASP A 151 3.68 -16.83 29.41
C ASP A 151 2.80 -16.17 28.32
N ALA A 152 3.12 -16.42 27.05
CA ALA A 152 2.43 -15.82 25.91
C ALA A 152 0.91 -16.13 25.93
N VAL A 153 0.11 -15.18 26.39
CA VAL A 153 -1.36 -15.24 26.34
C VAL A 153 -1.83 -14.67 25.01
N LYS A 154 -2.54 -15.49 24.23
CA LYS A 154 -3.15 -15.05 22.97
C LYS A 154 -4.63 -14.77 23.21
N ILE A 155 -5.06 -13.54 22.88
CA ILE A 155 -6.47 -13.14 22.93
C ILE A 155 -7.12 -13.47 21.59
N PHE A 156 -6.45 -13.11 20.48
CA PHE A 156 -6.78 -13.52 19.11
C PHE A 156 -5.54 -14.18 18.50
N ASN A 157 -5.69 -15.39 17.99
CA ASN A 157 -4.58 -16.16 17.44
C ASN A 157 -4.71 -16.27 15.90
N ASP A 158 -4.32 -15.22 15.19
CA ASP A 158 -4.43 -15.15 13.72
C ASP A 158 -5.84 -15.49 13.22
N GLU A 159 -6.84 -14.91 13.91
CA GLU A 159 -8.26 -15.15 13.58
C GLU A 159 -8.55 -14.60 12.19
N LYS A 160 -9.06 -15.47 11.34
CA LYS A 160 -9.43 -15.11 9.97
C LYS A 160 -10.76 -14.37 9.98
N VAL A 161 -10.78 -13.22 9.33
CA VAL A 161 -11.96 -12.38 9.18
C VAL A 161 -12.29 -12.19 7.71
N ASN A 162 -13.56 -12.27 7.38
CA ASN A 162 -14.09 -11.98 6.06
C ASN A 162 -14.61 -10.55 5.97
N ARG A 163 -15.16 -10.13 4.83
CA ARG A 163 -15.66 -8.77 4.60
C ARG A 163 -16.78 -8.39 5.57
N THR A 164 -17.67 -9.31 5.91
CA THR A 164 -18.77 -9.07 6.85
C THR A 164 -18.22 -8.81 8.25
N ASP A 165 -17.34 -9.69 8.74
CA ASP A 165 -16.69 -9.53 10.04
C ASP A 165 -15.95 -8.20 10.14
N ILE A 166 -15.24 -7.80 9.08
CA ILE A 166 -14.54 -6.52 9.00
C ILE A 166 -15.54 -5.36 9.09
N SER A 167 -16.68 -5.44 8.39
CA SER A 167 -17.70 -4.39 8.45
C SER A 167 -18.40 -4.31 9.81
N ASP A 168 -18.46 -5.40 10.55
CA ASP A 168 -19.04 -5.44 11.89
C ASP A 168 -18.06 -4.92 12.95
N LEU A 169 -16.78 -5.20 12.79
CA LEU A 169 -15.73 -4.79 13.74
C LEU A 169 -15.25 -3.35 13.53
N PHE A 170 -15.26 -2.84 12.29
CA PHE A 170 -14.64 -1.55 11.95
C PHE A 170 -15.63 -0.55 11.33
N SER A 171 -15.42 0.75 11.62
CA SER A 171 -16.17 1.87 11.01
C SER A 171 -15.28 3.10 10.84
N PRO A 172 -15.08 3.62 9.60
CA PRO A 172 -15.46 2.98 8.34
C PRO A 172 -14.71 1.67 8.12
N SER A 173 -15.30 0.75 7.37
CA SER A 173 -14.68 -0.55 7.02
C SER A 173 -13.88 -0.48 5.71
N VAL A 174 -13.36 0.67 5.40
CA VAL A 174 -12.48 0.95 4.25
C VAL A 174 -11.31 1.81 4.73
N ILE A 175 -10.19 1.67 4.04
CA ILE A 175 -8.97 2.42 4.30
C ILE A 175 -8.81 3.45 3.19
N GLY A 176 -8.82 4.74 3.52
CA GLY A 176 -8.41 5.79 2.60
C GLY A 176 -6.89 5.83 2.49
N TYR A 177 -6.36 6.18 1.34
CA TYR A 177 -4.93 6.40 1.19
C TYR A 177 -4.63 7.62 0.32
N ILE A 178 -3.51 8.24 0.60
CA ILE A 178 -2.84 9.20 -0.27
C ILE A 178 -1.43 8.70 -0.51
N LYS A 179 -0.89 8.94 -1.70
CA LYS A 179 0.48 8.56 -2.04
C LYS A 179 1.15 9.55 -2.96
N ALA A 180 2.47 9.65 -2.83
CA ALA A 180 3.36 10.28 -3.79
C ALA A 180 4.22 9.20 -4.43
N THR A 181 4.50 9.32 -5.72
CA THR A 181 5.35 8.39 -6.47
C THR A 181 6.44 9.15 -7.20
N PHE A 182 7.58 8.49 -7.35
CA PHE A 182 8.69 8.92 -8.18
C PHE A 182 9.12 7.73 -9.01
N ASP A 183 8.94 7.81 -10.32
CA ASP A 183 9.17 6.71 -11.24
C ASP A 183 10.25 7.10 -12.24
N TYR A 184 11.19 6.19 -12.48
CA TYR A 184 12.15 6.25 -13.57
C TYR A 184 11.75 5.21 -14.61
N SER A 185 11.66 5.66 -15.88
CA SER A 185 11.29 4.83 -17.02
C SER A 185 12.45 4.66 -17.98
N PHE A 186 12.71 3.42 -18.36
CA PHE A 186 13.61 3.08 -19.43
C PHE A 186 12.84 2.47 -20.60
N PHE A 187 12.86 3.14 -21.75
CA PHE A 187 12.11 2.76 -22.94
C PHE A 187 12.91 1.79 -23.80
N PHE A 188 12.37 0.60 -24.03
CA PHE A 188 12.90 -0.37 -25.00
C PHE A 188 12.51 0.01 -26.43
N THR A 189 11.31 0.54 -26.58
CA THR A 189 10.73 1.08 -27.82
C THR A 189 10.04 2.39 -27.52
N ASP A 190 9.56 3.09 -28.53
CA ASP A 190 8.79 4.34 -28.36
C ASP A 190 7.50 4.15 -27.52
N LYS A 191 7.07 2.91 -27.30
CA LYS A 191 5.81 2.59 -26.61
C LYS A 191 5.95 1.69 -25.40
N ILE A 192 7.07 1.00 -25.23
CA ILE A 192 7.26 0.01 -24.17
C ILE A 192 8.41 0.43 -23.30
N ALA A 193 8.15 0.58 -22.01
CA ALA A 193 9.15 0.92 -21.03
C ALA A 193 9.09 -0.02 -19.81
N MET A 194 10.17 -0.09 -19.10
CA MET A 194 10.27 -0.65 -17.77
C MET A 194 10.39 0.50 -16.78
N ASN A 195 9.59 0.45 -15.71
CA ASN A 195 9.58 1.47 -14.68
C ASN A 195 10.19 0.95 -13.38
N PHE A 196 10.99 1.79 -12.76
CA PHE A 196 11.48 1.62 -11.39
C PHE A 196 10.98 2.79 -10.57
N GLY A 197 10.21 2.53 -9.54
CA GLY A 197 9.57 3.59 -8.77
C GLY A 197 9.82 3.46 -7.28
N LEU A 198 9.72 4.62 -6.62
CA LEU A 198 9.60 4.75 -5.19
C LEU A 198 8.23 5.33 -4.88
N TYR A 199 7.62 4.91 -3.80
CA TYR A 199 6.39 5.52 -3.32
C TYR A 199 6.46 5.82 -1.82
N LEU A 200 5.75 6.88 -1.45
CA LEU A 200 5.49 7.25 -0.07
C LEU A 200 3.98 7.36 0.08
N GLY A 201 3.41 6.62 1.02
CA GLY A 201 1.96 6.56 1.22
C GLY A 201 1.56 6.81 2.66
N TYR A 202 0.32 7.26 2.84
CA TYR A 202 -0.34 7.40 4.13
C TYR A 202 -1.74 6.81 4.06
N ASP A 203 -1.98 5.80 4.90
CA ASP A 203 -3.26 5.11 5.02
C ASP A 203 -4.04 5.62 6.25
N PHE A 204 -5.35 5.79 6.12
CA PHE A 204 -6.20 6.34 7.18
C PHE A 204 -7.63 5.81 7.14
N GLY A 205 -8.35 6.02 8.21
CA GLY A 205 -9.80 5.91 8.23
C GLY A 205 -10.37 4.78 9.06
N MET A 206 -9.83 3.59 8.98
CA MET A 206 -10.42 2.40 9.64
C MET A 206 -10.29 2.46 11.17
N LYS A 207 -11.41 2.29 11.88
CA LYS A 207 -11.48 2.34 13.36
C LYS A 207 -12.31 1.19 13.89
N ILE A 208 -11.94 0.62 15.03
CA ILE A 208 -12.73 -0.41 15.72
C ILE A 208 -14.01 0.22 16.31
N LYS A 209 -15.17 -0.35 16.00
CA LYS A 209 -16.49 0.20 16.40
C LYS A 209 -16.73 0.16 17.92
N ASN A 210 -16.43 -0.96 18.54
CA ASN A 210 -16.74 -1.20 19.95
C ASN A 210 -15.51 -1.71 20.68
N LEU A 211 -14.81 -0.82 21.33
CA LEU A 211 -13.76 -1.19 22.28
C LEU A 211 -14.33 -1.41 23.70
N THR A 212 -15.66 -1.61 23.82
CA THR A 212 -16.34 -1.81 25.10
C THR A 212 -15.83 -3.06 25.84
N LEU A 213 -15.25 -4.02 25.13
CA LEU A 213 -14.60 -5.20 25.72
C LEU A 213 -13.21 -4.90 26.32
N LEU A 214 -12.63 -3.73 26.05
CA LEU A 214 -11.33 -3.30 26.56
C LEU A 214 -11.34 -1.86 27.12
N GLY A 215 -12.50 -1.29 27.36
CA GLY A 215 -12.66 -0.04 28.11
C GLY A 215 -12.23 1.25 27.40
N GLY A 216 -12.31 1.38 26.08
CA GLY A 216 -11.92 2.59 25.37
C GLY A 216 -12.62 2.86 24.06
N ASN A 217 -12.71 4.14 23.68
CA ASN A 217 -13.19 4.59 22.38
C ASN A 217 -12.23 4.18 21.27
N GLY A 218 -12.75 3.58 20.21
CA GLY A 218 -12.11 3.00 19.03
C GLY A 218 -10.62 3.28 18.76
N ILE A 219 -9.84 2.23 18.62
CA ILE A 219 -8.46 2.30 18.13
C ILE A 219 -8.50 2.56 16.61
N GLY A 220 -7.94 3.69 16.16
CA GLY A 220 -7.75 3.92 14.74
C GLY A 220 -6.50 3.21 14.25
N GLY A 221 -6.65 2.36 13.25
CA GLY A 221 -5.54 1.84 12.48
C GLY A 221 -5.38 2.72 11.24
N GLY A 222 -4.24 3.32 11.09
CA GLY A 222 -3.94 4.09 9.91
C GLY A 222 -2.60 4.75 10.05
N ALA A 223 -1.76 4.52 9.09
CA ALA A 223 -0.76 5.46 8.71
C ALA A 223 0.09 4.95 7.61
#